data_8192760ebe1b4d19aa44c5c849cd4350
#
_entry.id   8192760ebe1b4d19aa44c5c849cd4350
#
_cell.length_a   1.000
_cell.length_b   1.000
_cell.length_c   1.000
_cell.angle_alpha   90.00
_cell.angle_beta   90.00
_cell.angle_gamma   90.00
#
_symmetry.space_group_name_H-M   'P 1'
#
loop_
_entity.id
_entity.type
_entity.pdbx_description
1 polymer ?
#
loop_
_entity_poly.entity_id
_entity_poly.type
_entity_poly.pdbx_seq_one_letter_code
_entity_poly.pdbx_strand_id
1 'polypeptide(L)'
;MEKANRRLDAERLWAYALRLLGGRAYSTGELREKLRRRAERESDVDNAVARLKDLGYLDDRRFAEIFATARLSGDKLGRTRVVQDLRRRRVAPALAERTVRDVYQGVDETALIEEWIRRKYRLAVREGLFQEDKDMAAAYRRLLHAGFRPGDIVRVLKRFARNPELLDAWEPPEAESE
;
A
#
# COMPACT_ATOMS: atom_id res chain seq x y z
N MET A 1 -0.32 17.69 35.42
CA MET A 1 -1.54 16.88 35.64
C MET A 1 -1.66 15.89 34.50
N GLU A 2 -1.25 14.67 34.76
CA GLU A 2 -1.29 13.54 33.83
C GLU A 2 -2.77 13.18 33.61
N LYS A 3 -3.29 13.43 32.40
CA LYS A 3 -4.60 12.88 31.99
C LYS A 3 -4.43 11.36 31.94
N ALA A 4 -4.71 10.72 33.09
CA ALA A 4 -4.79 9.28 33.15
C ALA A 4 -5.58 8.78 31.94
N ASN A 5 -4.98 7.91 31.17
CA ASN A 5 -5.56 7.27 29.97
C ASN A 5 -6.68 6.32 30.43
N ARG A 6 -7.80 6.93 30.91
CA ARG A 6 -8.94 6.22 31.47
C ARG A 6 -9.50 5.30 30.41
N ARG A 7 -9.49 4.02 30.71
CA ARG A 7 -10.10 3.02 29.84
C ARG A 7 -11.59 3.32 29.66
N LEU A 8 -12.14 2.91 28.53
CA LEU A 8 -13.49 3.23 28.13
C LEU A 8 -14.40 2.02 28.38
N ASP A 9 -15.53 2.28 29.03
CA ASP A 9 -16.65 1.35 29.10
C ASP A 9 -17.29 1.13 27.70
N ALA A 10 -18.24 0.22 27.61
CA ALA A 10 -18.85 -0.16 26.34
C ALA A 10 -19.49 1.02 25.58
N GLU A 11 -20.18 1.93 26.30
CA GLU A 11 -20.88 3.08 25.68
C GLU A 11 -19.89 4.10 25.12
N ARG A 12 -18.90 4.47 25.92
CA ARG A 12 -17.84 5.40 25.49
C ARG A 12 -16.96 4.81 24.41
N LEU A 13 -16.72 3.49 24.44
CA LEU A 13 -15.98 2.78 23.41
C LEU A 13 -16.73 2.82 22.08
N TRP A 14 -18.04 2.61 22.11
CA TRP A 14 -18.91 2.73 20.94
C TRP A 14 -18.86 4.15 20.34
N ALA A 15 -19.04 5.18 21.15
CA ALA A 15 -18.94 6.58 20.72
C ALA A 15 -17.54 6.90 20.12
N TYR A 16 -16.48 6.34 20.72
CA TYR A 16 -15.12 6.47 20.22
C TYR A 16 -14.95 5.81 18.86
N ALA A 17 -15.52 4.62 18.65
CA ALA A 17 -15.49 3.93 17.37
C ALA A 17 -16.16 4.73 16.25
N LEU A 18 -17.38 5.25 16.51
CA LEU A 18 -18.10 6.08 15.55
C LEU A 18 -17.33 7.36 15.19
N ARG A 19 -16.70 8.00 16.16
CA ARG A 19 -15.86 9.17 15.91
C ARG A 19 -14.66 8.86 15.04
N LEU A 20 -14.00 7.70 15.22
CA LEU A 20 -12.90 7.27 14.37
C LEU A 20 -13.35 7.05 12.93
N LEU A 21 -14.49 6.37 12.74
CA LEU A 21 -15.05 6.07 11.42
C LEU A 21 -15.56 7.33 10.70
N GLY A 22 -16.00 8.35 11.43
CA GLY A 22 -16.34 9.66 10.86
C GLY A 22 -15.12 10.43 10.32
N GLY A 23 -13.91 10.11 10.76
CA GLY A 23 -12.68 10.78 10.29
C GLY A 23 -12.06 10.13 9.04
N ARG A 24 -12.10 8.80 8.93
CA ARG A 24 -11.60 8.04 7.79
C ARG A 24 -12.09 6.59 7.81
N ALA A 25 -11.92 5.91 6.68
CA ALA A 25 -12.14 4.46 6.62
C ALA A 25 -11.07 3.68 7.42
N TYR A 26 -11.50 2.60 8.05
CA TYR A 26 -10.69 1.64 8.76
C TYR A 26 -11.00 0.22 8.30
N SER A 27 -9.97 -0.63 8.27
CA SER A 27 -10.23 -2.07 8.26
C SER A 27 -10.72 -2.53 9.62
N THR A 28 -11.38 -3.68 9.66
CA THR A 28 -11.83 -4.31 10.92
C THR A 28 -10.65 -4.50 11.88
N GLY A 29 -9.51 -4.99 11.38
CA GLY A 29 -8.33 -5.24 12.19
C GLY A 29 -7.69 -3.98 12.76
N GLU A 30 -7.63 -2.88 11.97
CA GLU A 30 -7.13 -1.60 12.47
C GLU A 30 -8.03 -1.01 13.56
N LEU A 31 -9.34 -1.03 13.33
CA LEU A 31 -10.29 -0.47 14.31
C LEU A 31 -10.26 -1.30 15.59
N ARG A 32 -10.30 -2.63 15.50
CA ARG A 32 -10.19 -3.53 16.65
C ARG A 32 -8.97 -3.22 17.50
N GLU A 33 -7.80 -3.04 16.90
CA GLU A 33 -6.58 -2.69 17.63
C GLU A 33 -6.67 -1.34 18.34
N LYS A 34 -7.26 -0.34 17.68
CA LYS A 34 -7.46 0.97 18.31
C LYS A 34 -8.42 0.93 19.49
N LEU A 35 -9.52 0.16 19.36
CA LEU A 35 -10.49 -0.04 20.42
C LEU A 35 -9.89 -0.79 21.61
N ARG A 36 -9.14 -1.88 21.34
CA ARG A 36 -8.47 -2.71 22.35
C ARG A 36 -7.53 -1.88 23.25
N ARG A 37 -6.84 -0.91 22.69
CA ARG A 37 -5.96 0.00 23.48
C ARG A 37 -6.71 0.91 24.43
N ARG A 38 -8.01 1.08 24.26
CA ARG A 38 -8.85 2.00 25.04
C ARG A 38 -9.91 1.31 25.87
N ALA A 39 -10.28 0.10 25.54
CA ALA A 39 -11.36 -0.65 26.20
C ALA A 39 -10.99 -1.06 27.63
N GLU A 40 -11.98 -1.09 28.52
CA GLU A 40 -11.87 -1.73 29.83
C GLU A 40 -11.89 -3.25 29.70
N ARG A 41 -12.71 -3.79 28.80
CA ARG A 41 -12.91 -5.21 28.58
C ARG A 41 -12.78 -5.58 27.09
N GLU A 42 -12.18 -6.74 26.81
CA GLU A 42 -12.05 -7.26 25.45
C GLU A 42 -13.43 -7.57 24.83
N SER A 43 -14.37 -8.06 25.64
CA SER A 43 -15.74 -8.33 25.20
C SER A 43 -16.45 -7.10 24.63
N ASP A 44 -16.17 -5.91 25.15
CA ASP A 44 -16.75 -4.66 24.65
C ASP A 44 -16.21 -4.32 23.25
N VAL A 45 -14.95 -4.67 22.97
CA VAL A 45 -14.35 -4.54 21.64
C VAL A 45 -15.03 -5.48 20.63
N ASP A 46 -15.20 -6.76 21.02
CA ASP A 46 -15.83 -7.75 20.16
C ASP A 46 -17.27 -7.37 19.81
N ASN A 47 -18.05 -6.95 20.83
CA ASN A 47 -19.42 -6.48 20.65
C ASN A 47 -19.49 -5.24 19.76
N ALA A 48 -18.62 -4.26 19.95
CA ALA A 48 -18.58 -3.05 19.13
C ALA A 48 -18.23 -3.36 17.68
N VAL A 49 -17.23 -4.21 17.44
CA VAL A 49 -16.82 -4.62 16.09
C VAL A 49 -17.91 -5.42 15.39
N ALA A 50 -18.56 -6.37 16.07
CA ALA A 50 -19.67 -7.14 15.52
C ALA A 50 -20.82 -6.21 15.09
N ARG A 51 -21.27 -5.34 15.99
CA ARG A 51 -22.33 -4.37 15.71
C ARG A 51 -22.01 -3.42 14.55
N LEU A 52 -20.73 -2.96 14.44
CA LEU A 52 -20.31 -2.11 13.31
C LEU A 52 -20.34 -2.84 11.98
N LYS A 53 -20.04 -4.15 11.96
CA LYS A 53 -20.18 -4.99 10.76
C LYS A 53 -21.65 -5.18 10.39
N ASP A 54 -22.51 -5.50 11.35
CA ASP A 54 -23.93 -5.68 11.13
C ASP A 54 -24.60 -4.42 10.57
N LEU A 55 -24.15 -3.26 11.03
CA LEU A 55 -24.58 -1.95 10.53
C LEU A 55 -23.92 -1.50 9.22
N GLY A 56 -22.99 -2.29 8.66
CA GLY A 56 -22.31 -1.97 7.41
C GLY A 56 -21.22 -0.88 7.51
N TYR A 57 -20.85 -0.45 8.72
CA TYR A 57 -19.75 0.51 8.93
C TYR A 57 -18.37 -0.11 8.74
N LEU A 58 -18.25 -1.44 8.86
CA LEU A 58 -17.02 -2.20 8.64
C LEU A 58 -17.26 -3.28 7.58
N ASP A 59 -16.52 -3.17 6.49
CA ASP A 59 -16.47 -4.14 5.41
C ASP A 59 -15.04 -4.15 4.84
N ASP A 60 -14.27 -5.18 5.20
CA ASP A 60 -12.87 -5.31 4.79
C ASP A 60 -12.71 -5.53 3.28
N ARG A 61 -13.70 -6.14 2.62
CA ARG A 61 -13.67 -6.33 1.17
C ARG A 61 -13.79 -4.99 0.47
N ARG A 62 -14.84 -4.23 0.79
CA ARG A 62 -15.06 -2.89 0.24
C ARG A 62 -13.89 -1.94 0.57
N PHE A 63 -13.38 -2.01 1.81
CA PHE A 63 -12.21 -1.24 2.22
C PHE A 63 -10.99 -1.57 1.36
N ALA A 64 -10.67 -2.85 1.15
CA ALA A 64 -9.53 -3.29 0.35
C ALA A 64 -9.66 -2.91 -1.12
N GLU A 65 -10.85 -3.04 -1.72
CA GLU A 65 -11.15 -2.65 -3.11
C GLU A 65 -10.93 -1.15 -3.33
N ILE A 66 -11.50 -0.30 -2.48
CA ILE A 66 -11.35 1.16 -2.58
C ILE A 66 -9.88 1.54 -2.38
N PHE A 67 -9.21 0.94 -1.39
CA PHE A 67 -7.81 1.21 -1.10
C PHE A 67 -6.91 0.82 -2.29
N ALA A 68 -7.06 -0.39 -2.82
CA ALA A 68 -6.24 -0.87 -3.93
C ALA A 68 -6.45 -0.03 -5.20
N THR A 69 -7.70 0.32 -5.52
CA THR A 69 -8.04 1.18 -6.65
C THR A 69 -7.43 2.57 -6.52
N ALA A 70 -7.50 3.17 -5.33
CA ALA A 70 -6.90 4.49 -5.08
C ALA A 70 -5.37 4.46 -5.22
N ARG A 71 -4.70 3.37 -4.76
CA ARG A 71 -3.26 3.20 -4.92
C ARG A 71 -2.83 2.98 -6.37
N LEU A 72 -3.62 2.25 -7.13
CA LEU A 72 -3.38 2.04 -8.56
C LEU A 72 -3.58 3.33 -9.36
N SER A 73 -4.72 4.00 -9.21
CA SER A 73 -5.08 5.16 -10.03
C SER A 73 -4.38 6.45 -9.61
N GLY A 74 -4.20 6.68 -8.30
CA GLY A 74 -3.58 7.89 -7.76
C GLY A 74 -2.06 7.82 -7.67
N ASP A 75 -1.55 6.83 -6.95
CA ASP A 75 -0.12 6.73 -6.64
C ASP A 75 0.68 5.91 -7.66
N LYS A 76 -0.01 5.17 -8.55
CA LYS A 76 0.61 4.29 -9.56
C LYS A 76 1.57 3.27 -8.94
N LEU A 77 1.19 2.69 -7.81
CA LEU A 77 2.00 1.69 -7.11
C LEU A 77 1.89 0.31 -7.77
N GLY A 78 2.95 -0.48 -7.66
CA GLY A 78 2.97 -1.88 -8.04
C GLY A 78 2.17 -2.75 -7.05
N ARG A 79 1.70 -3.91 -7.52
CA ARG A 79 0.82 -4.80 -6.74
C ARG A 79 1.43 -5.26 -5.42
N THR A 80 2.73 -5.53 -5.38
CA THR A 80 3.40 -6.01 -4.16
C THR A 80 3.28 -5.00 -3.03
N ARG A 81 3.49 -3.72 -3.32
CA ARG A 81 3.36 -2.65 -2.32
C ARG A 81 1.94 -2.52 -1.82
N VAL A 82 0.95 -2.61 -2.70
CA VAL A 82 -0.46 -2.48 -2.31
C VAL A 82 -0.90 -3.64 -1.42
N VAL A 83 -0.44 -4.88 -1.69
CA VAL A 83 -0.66 -6.02 -0.79
C VAL A 83 -0.04 -5.77 0.58
N GLN A 84 1.22 -5.31 0.62
CA GLN A 84 1.89 -5.00 1.88
C GLN A 84 1.18 -3.89 2.66
N ASP A 85 0.75 -2.83 1.99
CA ASP A 85 0.03 -1.73 2.62
C ASP A 85 -1.32 -2.18 3.19
N LEU A 86 -2.07 -3.04 2.48
CA LEU A 86 -3.30 -3.65 3.00
C LEU A 86 -3.03 -4.52 4.24
N ARG A 87 -1.94 -5.31 4.23
CA ARG A 87 -1.52 -6.10 5.39
C ARG A 87 -1.13 -5.21 6.58
N ARG A 88 -0.42 -4.10 6.35
CA ARG A 88 -0.12 -3.08 7.38
C ARG A 88 -1.40 -2.46 7.95
N ARG A 89 -2.44 -2.36 7.12
CA ARG A 89 -3.79 -1.95 7.52
C ARG A 89 -4.59 -3.09 8.16
N ARG A 90 -3.95 -4.21 8.50
CA ARG A 90 -4.55 -5.38 9.15
C ARG A 90 -5.74 -6.01 8.39
N VAL A 91 -5.74 -5.90 7.06
CA VAL A 91 -6.59 -6.71 6.19
C VAL A 91 -6.02 -8.13 6.15
N ALA A 92 -6.91 -9.14 6.18
CA ALA A 92 -6.50 -10.54 6.13
C ALA A 92 -5.64 -10.82 4.87
N PRO A 93 -4.50 -11.55 4.98
CA PRO A 93 -3.58 -11.75 3.86
C PRO A 93 -4.24 -12.29 2.59
N ALA A 94 -5.06 -13.33 2.71
CA ALA A 94 -5.76 -13.92 1.58
C ALA A 94 -6.73 -12.94 0.90
N LEU A 95 -7.39 -12.07 1.67
CA LEU A 95 -8.26 -11.04 1.12
C LEU A 95 -7.45 -9.95 0.41
N ALA A 96 -6.35 -9.49 1.00
CA ALA A 96 -5.47 -8.50 0.39
C ALA A 96 -4.92 -8.98 -0.96
N GLU A 97 -4.41 -10.22 -1.02
CA GLU A 97 -3.87 -10.82 -2.24
C GLU A 97 -4.93 -10.98 -3.32
N ARG A 98 -6.11 -11.50 -2.97
CA ARG A 98 -7.21 -11.67 -3.90
C ARG A 98 -7.67 -10.31 -4.44
N THR A 99 -7.93 -9.35 -3.58
CA THR A 99 -8.40 -8.02 -4.00
C THR A 99 -7.40 -7.33 -4.92
N VAL A 100 -6.11 -7.36 -4.58
CA VAL A 100 -5.08 -6.75 -5.44
C VAL A 100 -4.97 -7.47 -6.77
N ARG A 101 -5.05 -8.80 -6.80
CA ARG A 101 -5.07 -9.56 -8.05
C ARG A 101 -6.24 -9.14 -8.94
N ASP A 102 -7.43 -9.00 -8.37
CA ASP A 102 -8.65 -8.65 -9.11
C ASP A 102 -8.58 -7.20 -9.62
N VAL A 103 -8.16 -6.24 -8.79
CA VAL A 103 -8.01 -4.82 -9.16
C VAL A 103 -6.92 -4.60 -10.22
N TYR A 104 -5.84 -5.42 -10.19
CA TYR A 104 -4.75 -5.35 -11.16
C TYR A 104 -4.94 -6.27 -12.36
N GLN A 105 -6.10 -6.89 -12.50
CA GLN A 105 -6.40 -7.72 -13.67
C GLN A 105 -6.38 -6.86 -14.94
N GLY A 106 -5.58 -7.29 -15.93
CA GLY A 106 -5.43 -6.56 -17.20
C GLY A 106 -4.58 -5.28 -17.13
N VAL A 107 -4.01 -4.95 -15.97
CA VAL A 107 -3.11 -3.79 -15.84
C VAL A 107 -1.73 -4.15 -16.38
N ASP A 108 -1.22 -3.36 -17.33
CA ASP A 108 0.17 -3.44 -17.80
C ASP A 108 1.09 -2.75 -16.78
N GLU A 109 1.82 -3.53 -16.00
CA GLU A 109 2.75 -3.00 -15.01
C GLU A 109 3.96 -2.30 -15.66
N THR A 110 4.33 -2.62 -16.89
CA THR A 110 5.41 -1.91 -17.59
C THR A 110 4.98 -0.49 -17.94
N ALA A 111 3.76 -0.31 -18.41
CA ALA A 111 3.18 1.00 -18.66
C ALA A 111 3.06 1.85 -17.36
N LEU A 112 2.69 1.22 -16.23
CA LEU A 112 2.68 1.89 -14.92
C LEU A 112 4.07 2.34 -14.49
N ILE A 113 5.11 1.52 -14.70
CA ILE A 113 6.50 1.89 -14.40
C ILE A 113 6.92 3.09 -15.26
N GLU A 114 6.62 3.08 -16.55
CA GLU A 114 6.90 4.21 -17.44
C GLU A 114 6.21 5.49 -16.98
N GLU A 115 4.93 5.42 -16.63
CA GLU A 115 4.18 6.56 -16.10
C GLU A 115 4.77 7.06 -14.77
N TRP A 116 5.17 6.14 -13.89
CA TRP A 116 5.83 6.48 -12.64
C TRP A 116 7.16 7.21 -12.87
N ILE A 117 7.99 6.73 -13.80
CA ILE A 117 9.25 7.37 -14.19
C ILE A 117 8.98 8.78 -14.73
N ARG A 118 8.05 8.92 -15.68
CA ARG A 118 7.68 10.24 -16.26
C ARG A 118 7.25 11.24 -15.19
N ARG A 119 6.41 10.80 -14.26
CA ARG A 119 5.93 11.62 -13.15
C ARG A 119 7.05 12.04 -12.20
N LYS A 120 7.95 11.10 -11.86
CA LYS A 120 9.02 11.31 -10.88
C LYS A 120 10.14 12.20 -11.41
N TYR A 121 10.51 12.01 -12.66
CA TYR A 121 11.65 12.70 -13.28
C TYR A 121 11.26 13.87 -14.19
N ARG A 122 10.06 14.36 -14.10
CA ARG A 122 9.35 15.51 -14.72
C ARG A 122 9.85 16.07 -16.06
N LEU A 123 11.12 15.95 -16.43
CA LEU A 123 11.74 16.62 -17.58
C LEU A 123 12.43 15.68 -18.56
N ALA A 124 12.50 14.40 -18.27
CA ALA A 124 13.44 13.55 -18.96
C ALA A 124 12.80 12.32 -19.59
N VAL A 125 11.71 12.50 -20.29
CA VAL A 125 11.18 11.49 -21.22
C VAL A 125 11.95 11.58 -22.56
N ARG A 126 13.26 11.80 -22.48
CA ARG A 126 14.17 11.66 -23.62
C ARG A 126 14.96 10.38 -23.42
N GLU A 127 15.22 9.67 -24.51
CA GLU A 127 16.21 8.61 -24.54
C GLU A 127 17.49 9.10 -23.85
N GLY A 128 18.04 8.30 -22.95
CA GLY A 128 19.23 8.69 -22.19
C GLY A 128 18.98 9.39 -20.85
N LEU A 129 17.82 9.16 -20.22
CA LEU A 129 17.51 9.68 -18.87
C LEU A 129 18.55 9.22 -17.83
N PHE A 130 18.97 7.97 -17.91
CA PHE A 130 19.96 7.40 -16.99
C PHE A 130 21.33 7.39 -17.68
N GLN A 131 22.21 8.32 -17.27
CA GLN A 131 23.55 8.46 -17.87
C GLN A 131 24.58 7.60 -17.15
N GLU A 132 24.35 7.30 -15.88
CA GLU A 132 25.27 6.53 -15.01
C GLU A 132 24.56 5.37 -14.32
N ASP A 133 25.30 4.31 -14.06
CA ASP A 133 24.80 3.09 -13.38
C ASP A 133 24.20 3.40 -12.00
N LYS A 134 24.76 4.39 -11.29
CA LYS A 134 24.25 4.82 -9.98
C LYS A 134 22.83 5.38 -10.05
N ASP A 135 22.48 6.08 -11.13
CA ASP A 135 21.15 6.66 -11.32
C ASP A 135 20.14 5.57 -11.62
N MET A 136 20.53 4.58 -12.43
CA MET A 136 19.73 3.41 -12.69
C MET A 136 19.51 2.57 -11.43
N ALA A 137 20.56 2.32 -10.65
CA ALA A 137 20.46 1.58 -9.39
C ALA A 137 19.54 2.31 -8.40
N ALA A 138 19.61 3.64 -8.34
CA ALA A 138 18.71 4.43 -7.50
C ALA A 138 17.24 4.36 -7.98
N ALA A 139 17.02 4.43 -9.31
CA ALA A 139 15.69 4.27 -9.89
C ALA A 139 15.14 2.86 -9.65
N TYR A 140 15.96 1.83 -9.83
CA TYR A 140 15.61 0.45 -9.57
C TYR A 140 15.14 0.24 -8.13
N ARG A 141 15.92 0.67 -7.13
CA ARG A 141 15.53 0.56 -5.71
C ARG A 141 14.22 1.27 -5.42
N ARG A 142 14.01 2.48 -5.96
CA ARG A 142 12.74 3.21 -5.79
C ARG A 142 11.55 2.48 -6.39
N LEU A 143 11.71 1.86 -7.54
CA LEU A 143 10.65 1.08 -8.20
C LEU A 143 10.36 -0.22 -7.46
N LEU A 144 11.38 -0.88 -6.88
CA LEU A 144 11.16 -2.00 -5.96
C LEU A 144 10.35 -1.58 -4.74
N HIS A 145 10.69 -0.45 -4.10
CA HIS A 145 9.92 0.10 -2.99
C HIS A 145 8.49 0.51 -3.39
N ALA A 146 8.28 0.92 -4.64
CA ALA A 146 6.96 1.17 -5.18
C ALA A 146 6.17 -0.12 -5.47
N GLY A 147 6.80 -1.30 -5.36
CA GLY A 147 6.19 -2.62 -5.41
C GLY A 147 6.06 -3.22 -6.80
N PHE A 148 6.88 -2.79 -7.74
CA PHE A 148 6.97 -3.39 -9.07
C PHE A 148 7.87 -4.63 -9.07
N ARG A 149 7.68 -5.51 -10.06
CA ARG A 149 8.49 -6.73 -10.20
C ARG A 149 9.87 -6.40 -10.76
N PRO A 150 10.94 -7.05 -10.25
CA PRO A 150 12.32 -6.82 -10.71
C PRO A 150 12.48 -6.89 -12.22
N GLY A 151 11.96 -7.93 -12.86
CA GLY A 151 12.07 -8.13 -14.30
C GLY A 151 11.41 -7.03 -15.15
N ASP A 152 10.24 -6.54 -14.71
CA ASP A 152 9.54 -5.45 -15.40
C ASP A 152 10.29 -4.12 -15.23
N ILE A 153 10.86 -3.89 -14.03
CA ILE A 153 11.68 -2.71 -13.75
C ILE A 153 12.89 -2.68 -14.69
N VAL A 154 13.67 -3.77 -14.75
CA VAL A 154 14.85 -3.86 -15.60
C VAL A 154 14.48 -3.62 -17.08
N ARG A 155 13.41 -4.27 -17.55
CA ARG A 155 12.93 -4.12 -18.93
C ARG A 155 12.60 -2.66 -19.28
N VAL A 156 11.95 -1.95 -18.37
CA VAL A 156 11.59 -0.55 -18.59
C VAL A 156 12.80 0.37 -18.46
N LEU A 157 13.64 0.20 -17.44
CA LEU A 157 14.83 1.04 -17.24
C LEU A 157 15.79 0.96 -18.43
N LYS A 158 15.96 -0.22 -19.04
CA LYS A 158 16.75 -0.38 -20.26
C LYS A 158 16.28 0.52 -21.42
N ARG A 159 14.98 0.77 -21.56
CA ARG A 159 14.43 1.68 -22.60
C ARG A 159 14.78 3.15 -22.37
N PHE A 160 15.04 3.56 -21.12
CA PHE A 160 15.36 4.93 -20.75
C PHE A 160 16.86 5.20 -20.59
N ALA A 161 17.68 4.18 -20.76
CA ALA A 161 19.12 4.31 -20.64
C ALA A 161 19.72 4.93 -21.91
N ARG A 162 20.80 5.71 -21.72
CA ARG A 162 21.51 6.36 -22.84
C ARG A 162 22.23 5.35 -23.73
N ASN A 163 22.71 4.26 -23.15
CA ASN A 163 23.45 3.23 -23.87
C ASN A 163 22.91 1.83 -23.53
N PRO A 164 21.90 1.35 -24.26
CA PRO A 164 21.27 0.05 -24.00
C PRO A 164 22.26 -1.14 -24.03
N GLU A 165 23.32 -1.05 -24.85
CA GLU A 165 24.29 -2.13 -25.01
C GLU A 165 25.16 -2.33 -23.76
N LEU A 166 25.46 -1.24 -23.00
CA LEU A 166 26.17 -1.35 -21.72
C LEU A 166 25.30 -2.00 -20.62
N LEU A 167 24.01 -2.11 -20.85
CA LEU A 167 23.04 -2.63 -19.88
C LEU A 167 22.79 -4.12 -20.00
N ASP A 168 23.28 -4.79 -21.02
CA ASP A 168 23.20 -6.24 -21.10
C ASP A 168 24.08 -6.91 -20.02
N ALA A 169 25.12 -6.21 -19.56
CA ALA A 169 25.96 -6.58 -18.44
C ALA A 169 25.53 -5.94 -17.09
N TRP A 170 24.50 -5.07 -17.07
CA TRP A 170 24.05 -4.45 -15.82
C TRP A 170 23.25 -5.43 -14.96
N GLU A 171 23.79 -5.76 -13.81
CA GLU A 171 23.11 -6.56 -12.80
C GLU A 171 22.44 -5.62 -11.79
N PRO A 172 21.13 -5.83 -11.51
CA PRO A 172 20.46 -5.05 -10.49
C PRO A 172 21.12 -5.31 -9.12
N PRO A 173 21.25 -4.27 -8.26
CA PRO A 173 21.74 -4.48 -6.91
C PRO A 173 20.86 -5.50 -6.17
N GLU A 174 21.51 -6.39 -5.41
CA GLU A 174 20.77 -7.35 -4.59
C GLU A 174 19.75 -6.62 -3.70
N ALA A 175 18.53 -7.16 -3.63
CA ALA A 175 17.53 -6.62 -2.73
C ALA A 175 18.01 -6.85 -1.30
N GLU A 176 18.37 -5.78 -0.59
CA GLU A 176 18.64 -5.86 0.84
C GLU A 176 17.40 -6.44 1.52
N SER A 177 17.54 -7.65 2.04
CA SER A 177 16.52 -8.32 2.84
C SER A 177 16.49 -7.64 4.21
N GLU A 178 15.50 -6.77 4.46
CA GLU A 178 15.12 -6.35 5.82
C GLU A 178 14.13 -7.34 6.43
#